data_7008cbf6e771bf9cdda0795039475486
#
_entry.id   7008cbf6e771bf9cdda0795039475486
#
_cell.length_a   1.000
_cell.length_b   1.000
_cell.length_c   1.000
_cell.angle_alpha   90.00
_cell.angle_beta   90.00
_cell.angle_gamma   90.00
#
_symmetry.space_group_name_H-M   'P 1'
#
loop_
_entity.id
_entity.type
_entity.pdbx_description
1 polymer ?
#
loop_
_entity_poly.entity_id
_entity_poly.type
_entity_poly.pdbx_seq_one_letter_code
_entity_poly.pdbx_strand_id
1 'polypeptide(L)'
;MNTNLSIESTKFLINNKLTYSEIENCPKEYHGLLMNSRMIQGIFDDASDVTRFNRYGKEFSADKNTDEFIDSLQDWYNHGLRAVAVGFQGGGPCFTMDNHTIDNNPFSEDGLSMKQAYLDRMEKVILAADKIGMIVIVSYFYGAQTRFIKDDISIMNAVKTASNWLRDKKFTNVFIEIANEQDVGDFKIHPIVYTGKGMATLIEIAKRESGGMAVGCSSMGGCFNEDIANASDVILIHGNGQDNQKYYNLIQKAKAIKPERPILCNESSQALSQISVSLNEFVSWGYYNNMTKQEPPTYWEILDGEDKFFAYRICEYFGIETEKLEEKEQFYIQGLEKQMSYEDKRWIRLASLYPENIDYVEFFRDKNYVASAYCDPFMLNSVGSNWLQKEFSEKIENGELWSAKIHLRDKKIVEISYQY
;
A
#
# COMPACT_ATOMS: atom_id res chain seq x y z
N MET A 1 -8.55 14.76 -19.80
CA MET A 1 -8.46 14.40 -18.37
C MET A 1 -9.30 15.37 -17.56
N ASN A 2 -9.95 14.87 -16.52
CA ASN A 2 -10.79 15.66 -15.60
C ASN A 2 -10.02 16.06 -14.33
N THR A 3 -8.98 15.29 -14.02
CA THR A 3 -8.22 15.39 -12.78
C THR A 3 -6.78 15.78 -13.09
N ASN A 4 -6.33 16.89 -12.53
CA ASN A 4 -4.96 17.37 -12.69
C ASN A 4 -4.29 17.49 -11.32
N LEU A 5 -3.21 16.73 -11.13
CA LEU A 5 -2.36 16.80 -9.94
C LEU A 5 -1.36 17.94 -10.07
N SER A 6 -1.23 18.74 -9.04
CA SER A 6 -0.11 19.65 -8.86
C SER A 6 0.39 19.66 -7.42
N ILE A 7 1.60 20.16 -7.21
CA ILE A 7 2.25 20.21 -5.90
C ILE A 7 2.71 21.65 -5.66
N GLU A 8 2.34 22.19 -4.50
CA GLU A 8 2.80 23.49 -4.02
C GLU A 8 3.48 23.30 -2.65
N SER A 9 4.81 23.40 -2.62
CA SER A 9 5.60 23.11 -1.43
C SER A 9 5.29 21.69 -0.89
N THR A 10 4.79 21.56 0.33
CA THR A 10 4.44 20.27 0.95
C THR A 10 3.02 19.78 0.66
N LYS A 11 2.29 20.47 -0.20
CA LYS A 11 0.84 20.24 -0.39
C LYS A 11 0.51 19.72 -1.77
N PHE A 12 -0.44 18.78 -1.81
CA PHE A 12 -1.03 18.28 -3.03
C PHE A 12 -2.30 19.06 -3.38
N LEU A 13 -2.45 19.34 -4.66
CA LEU A 13 -3.63 19.98 -5.23
C LEU A 13 -4.23 19.09 -6.33
N ILE A 14 -5.54 19.03 -6.36
CA ILE A 14 -6.30 18.45 -7.47
C ILE A 14 -7.09 19.58 -8.11
N ASN A 15 -6.90 19.79 -9.42
CA ASN A 15 -7.57 20.87 -10.17
C ASN A 15 -7.34 22.26 -9.54
N ASN A 16 -6.10 22.53 -9.10
CA ASN A 16 -5.67 23.77 -8.44
C ASN A 16 -6.36 24.05 -7.10
N LYS A 17 -6.97 23.04 -6.48
CA LYS A 17 -7.53 23.12 -5.12
C LYS A 17 -6.77 22.17 -4.22
N LEU A 18 -6.47 22.59 -3.00
CA LEU A 18 -5.89 21.72 -2.00
C LEU A 18 -6.79 20.50 -1.81
N THR A 19 -6.21 19.33 -1.82
CA THR A 19 -6.96 18.09 -1.50
C THR A 19 -7.67 18.24 -0.17
N TYR A 20 -8.85 17.66 -0.06
CA TYR A 20 -9.79 17.74 1.09
C TYR A 20 -10.38 19.13 1.38
N SER A 21 -9.97 20.20 0.66
CA SER A 21 -10.62 21.50 0.83
C SER A 21 -12.05 21.56 0.29
N GLU A 22 -12.45 20.56 -0.47
CA GLU A 22 -13.82 20.37 -0.97
C GLU A 22 -14.76 19.75 0.07
N ILE A 23 -14.23 19.22 1.17
CA ILE A 23 -15.02 18.61 2.25
C ILE A 23 -15.30 19.67 3.33
N GLU A 24 -16.56 20.04 3.50
CA GLU A 24 -16.99 21.15 4.36
C GLU A 24 -16.49 21.05 5.80
N ASN A 25 -16.52 19.84 6.38
CA ASN A 25 -16.14 19.61 7.78
C ASN A 25 -14.67 19.21 7.95
N CYS A 26 -13.87 19.20 6.88
CA CYS A 26 -12.47 18.84 6.98
C CYS A 26 -11.65 19.93 7.71
N PRO A 27 -10.88 19.57 8.76
CA PRO A 27 -9.96 20.50 9.40
C PRO A 27 -8.94 21.07 8.40
N LYS A 28 -8.77 22.39 8.40
CA LYS A 28 -7.90 23.10 7.44
C LYS A 28 -6.43 22.67 7.51
N GLU A 29 -5.97 22.21 8.67
CA GLU A 29 -4.63 21.65 8.88
C GLU A 29 -4.36 20.38 8.08
N TYR A 30 -5.40 19.68 7.59
CA TYR A 30 -5.25 18.49 6.76
C TYR A 30 -5.40 18.76 5.26
N HIS A 31 -5.74 20.01 4.87
CA HIS A 31 -5.84 20.38 3.46
C HIS A 31 -4.48 20.29 2.76
N GLY A 32 -4.41 19.54 1.69
CA GLY A 32 -3.19 19.32 0.91
C GLY A 32 -2.50 17.98 1.20
N LEU A 33 -3.04 17.14 2.09
CA LEU A 33 -2.60 15.75 2.25
C LEU A 33 -3.14 14.87 1.11
N LEU A 34 -2.51 13.72 0.87
CA LEU A 34 -2.91 12.74 -0.14
C LEU A 34 -2.96 11.34 0.48
N MET A 35 -4.04 11.04 1.22
CA MET A 35 -4.23 9.71 1.79
C MET A 35 -4.36 8.68 0.67
N ASN A 36 -3.67 7.57 0.82
CA ASN A 36 -3.55 6.60 -0.26
C ASN A 36 -3.63 5.15 0.24
N SER A 37 -3.78 4.22 -0.69
CA SER A 37 -3.67 2.80 -0.41
C SER A 37 -2.85 2.12 -1.49
N ARG A 38 -2.06 1.14 -1.06
CA ARG A 38 -1.26 0.33 -1.97
C ARG A 38 -2.15 -0.77 -2.56
N MET A 39 -2.56 -0.58 -3.81
CA MET A 39 -3.37 -1.50 -4.62
C MET A 39 -2.50 -2.09 -5.75
N ILE A 40 -1.31 -2.54 -5.38
CA ILE A 40 -0.19 -2.77 -6.30
C ILE A 40 -0.48 -3.83 -7.37
N GLN A 41 -1.39 -4.78 -7.08
CA GLN A 41 -1.81 -5.83 -7.99
C GLN A 41 -3.01 -5.47 -8.87
N GLY A 42 -3.39 -4.20 -8.96
CA GLY A 42 -4.57 -3.75 -9.73
C GLY A 42 -4.54 -4.13 -11.20
N ILE A 43 -3.36 -4.38 -11.78
CA ILE A 43 -3.18 -4.85 -13.15
C ILE A 43 -2.37 -6.15 -13.25
N PHE A 44 -2.32 -6.91 -12.14
CA PHE A 44 -1.52 -8.13 -12.03
C PHE A 44 -1.86 -9.16 -13.09
N ASP A 45 -0.81 -9.80 -13.59
CA ASP A 45 -0.87 -10.95 -14.48
C ASP A 45 0.31 -11.89 -14.16
N ASP A 46 0.24 -13.14 -14.60
CA ASP A 46 1.35 -14.06 -14.52
C ASP A 46 1.49 -14.84 -15.84
N ALA A 47 2.47 -14.45 -16.63
CA ALA A 47 2.73 -15.12 -17.91
C ALA A 47 3.28 -16.53 -17.73
N SER A 48 3.74 -16.92 -16.53
CA SER A 48 4.21 -18.28 -16.26
C SER A 48 3.06 -19.27 -16.12
N ASP A 49 2.11 -18.98 -15.23
CA ASP A 49 0.91 -19.80 -14.99
C ASP A 49 -0.12 -19.04 -14.16
N VAL A 50 -1.03 -18.35 -14.81
CA VAL A 50 -2.09 -17.59 -14.14
C VAL A 50 -3.10 -18.47 -13.40
N THR A 51 -3.22 -19.76 -13.77
CA THR A 51 -4.22 -20.66 -13.19
C THR A 51 -3.95 -21.03 -11.74
N ARG A 52 -2.70 -20.89 -11.27
CA ARG A 52 -2.34 -21.13 -9.86
C ARG A 52 -2.96 -20.13 -8.89
N PHE A 53 -3.56 -19.05 -9.41
CA PHE A 53 -4.34 -18.08 -8.63
C PHE A 53 -5.84 -18.40 -8.57
N ASN A 54 -6.28 -19.53 -9.13
CA ASN A 54 -7.62 -20.06 -8.94
C ASN A 54 -7.71 -20.70 -7.55
N ARG A 55 -8.01 -19.88 -6.55
CA ARG A 55 -8.04 -20.32 -5.14
C ARG A 55 -9.12 -19.57 -4.35
N TYR A 56 -9.45 -20.07 -3.18
CA TYR A 56 -10.51 -19.52 -2.31
C TYR A 56 -11.90 -19.47 -2.96
N GLY A 57 -12.14 -20.34 -3.98
CA GLY A 57 -13.40 -20.36 -4.72
C GLY A 57 -13.54 -19.27 -5.78
N LYS A 58 -12.48 -18.49 -6.02
CA LYS A 58 -12.39 -17.52 -7.13
C LYS A 58 -11.60 -18.09 -8.30
N GLU A 59 -12.09 -17.89 -9.51
CA GLU A 59 -11.29 -18.04 -10.74
C GLU A 59 -10.62 -16.72 -11.05
N PHE A 60 -9.30 -16.73 -11.23
CA PHE A 60 -8.52 -15.53 -11.49
C PHE A 60 -8.41 -15.25 -12.99
N SER A 61 -8.60 -14.01 -13.35
CA SER A 61 -8.31 -13.45 -14.68
C SER A 61 -7.76 -12.04 -14.48
N ALA A 62 -6.68 -11.69 -15.17
CA ALA A 62 -6.04 -10.38 -15.05
C ALA A 62 -7.00 -9.23 -15.41
N ASP A 63 -7.79 -9.37 -16.46
CA ASP A 63 -8.75 -8.34 -16.88
C ASP A 63 -9.89 -8.22 -15.87
N LYS A 64 -10.45 -9.35 -15.38
CA LYS A 64 -11.49 -9.34 -14.35
C LYS A 64 -10.97 -8.74 -13.03
N ASN A 65 -9.74 -9.07 -12.63
CA ASN A 65 -9.09 -8.47 -11.46
C ASN A 65 -9.01 -6.95 -11.58
N THR A 66 -8.64 -6.44 -12.78
CA THR A 66 -8.58 -4.99 -13.03
C THR A 66 -9.97 -4.36 -13.02
N ASP A 67 -10.97 -5.00 -13.60
CA ASP A 67 -12.34 -4.49 -13.62
C ASP A 67 -12.94 -4.45 -12.19
N GLU A 68 -12.76 -5.51 -11.36
CA GLU A 68 -13.16 -5.54 -9.95
C GLU A 68 -12.43 -4.44 -9.13
N PHE A 69 -11.15 -4.19 -9.42
CA PHE A 69 -10.41 -3.10 -8.80
C PHE A 69 -11.01 -1.73 -9.15
N ILE A 70 -11.28 -1.48 -10.42
CA ILE A 70 -11.89 -0.23 -10.88
C ILE A 70 -13.26 0.00 -10.22
N ASP A 71 -14.08 -1.03 -10.11
CA ASP A 71 -15.41 -0.95 -9.50
C ASP A 71 -15.34 -0.56 -8.02
N SER A 72 -14.27 -0.91 -7.31
CA SER A 72 -14.07 -0.56 -5.90
C SER A 72 -13.62 0.89 -5.66
N LEU A 73 -13.04 1.56 -6.66
CA LEU A 73 -12.40 2.88 -6.48
C LEU A 73 -13.35 3.96 -5.95
N GLN A 74 -14.62 3.95 -6.41
CA GLN A 74 -15.59 4.96 -5.98
C GLN A 74 -15.90 4.85 -4.49
N ASP A 75 -16.00 3.62 -3.96
CA ASP A 75 -16.25 3.40 -2.54
C ASP A 75 -15.07 3.87 -1.69
N TRP A 76 -13.86 3.53 -2.06
CA TRP A 76 -12.63 4.04 -1.42
C TRP A 76 -12.55 5.57 -1.46
N TYR A 77 -12.91 6.20 -2.60
CA TYR A 77 -12.94 7.65 -2.73
C TYR A 77 -13.95 8.30 -1.79
N ASN A 78 -15.15 7.70 -1.69
CA ASN A 78 -16.21 8.18 -0.80
C ASN A 78 -15.79 8.14 0.67
N HIS A 79 -14.91 7.18 1.04
CA HIS A 79 -14.29 7.09 2.37
C HIS A 79 -13.02 7.95 2.52
N GLY A 80 -12.78 8.90 1.61
CA GLY A 80 -11.70 9.88 1.76
C GLY A 80 -10.36 9.50 1.13
N LEU A 81 -10.23 8.33 0.50
CA LEU A 81 -9.02 8.00 -0.24
C LEU A 81 -8.87 8.91 -1.45
N ARG A 82 -7.68 9.45 -1.69
CA ARG A 82 -7.42 10.35 -2.82
C ARG A 82 -6.35 9.82 -3.79
N ALA A 83 -5.65 8.75 -3.42
CA ALA A 83 -4.72 8.11 -4.32
C ALA A 83 -4.66 6.59 -4.11
N VAL A 84 -4.27 5.87 -5.17
CA VAL A 84 -3.96 4.44 -5.14
C VAL A 84 -2.62 4.18 -5.81
N ALA A 85 -1.79 3.27 -5.25
CA ALA A 85 -0.55 2.84 -5.87
C ALA A 85 -0.78 1.55 -6.67
N VAL A 86 -0.41 1.57 -7.97
CA VAL A 86 -0.57 0.44 -8.90
C VAL A 86 0.74 0.20 -9.63
N GLY A 87 1.20 -1.05 -9.68
CA GLY A 87 2.48 -1.39 -10.28
C GLY A 87 2.38 -1.91 -11.71
N PHE A 88 3.27 -1.46 -12.58
CA PHE A 88 3.55 -2.17 -13.82
C PHE A 88 4.13 -3.55 -13.52
N GLN A 89 5.16 -3.58 -12.66
CA GLN A 89 5.60 -4.81 -12.00
C GLN A 89 5.02 -4.82 -10.58
N GLY A 90 3.84 -5.40 -10.38
CA GLY A 90 3.20 -5.46 -9.06
C GLY A 90 3.84 -6.47 -8.10
N GLY A 91 4.79 -7.24 -8.56
CA GLY A 91 5.56 -8.19 -7.76
C GLY A 91 4.86 -9.53 -7.51
N GLY A 92 3.54 -9.59 -7.55
CA GLY A 92 2.77 -10.77 -7.21
C GLY A 92 2.78 -11.07 -5.70
N PRO A 93 2.23 -12.22 -5.31
CA PRO A 93 2.29 -12.66 -3.93
C PRO A 93 3.72 -12.81 -3.44
N CYS A 94 3.95 -12.54 -2.18
CA CYS A 94 5.25 -12.76 -1.54
C CYS A 94 5.16 -13.57 -0.25
N PHE A 95 3.95 -13.83 0.24
CA PHE A 95 3.71 -14.58 1.47
C PHE A 95 3.17 -15.98 1.19
N THR A 96 2.40 -16.14 0.13
CA THR A 96 1.74 -17.39 -0.23
C THR A 96 2.46 -18.15 -1.34
N MET A 97 3.37 -17.51 -2.05
CA MET A 97 4.21 -18.12 -3.10
C MET A 97 5.56 -17.41 -3.13
N ASP A 98 6.54 -18.10 -3.71
CA ASP A 98 7.81 -17.48 -4.08
C ASP A 98 7.59 -16.60 -5.33
N ASN A 99 7.67 -15.28 -5.17
CA ASN A 99 7.46 -14.32 -6.25
C ASN A 99 8.53 -14.37 -7.37
N HIS A 100 9.66 -15.06 -7.14
CA HIS A 100 10.63 -15.35 -8.18
C HIS A 100 10.16 -16.42 -9.18
N THR A 101 9.08 -17.12 -8.88
CA THR A 101 8.46 -18.07 -9.81
C THR A 101 7.40 -17.44 -10.73
N ILE A 102 7.12 -16.15 -10.56
CA ILE A 102 6.05 -15.41 -11.21
C ILE A 102 6.63 -14.52 -12.33
N ASP A 103 5.98 -14.45 -13.48
CA ASP A 103 6.27 -13.47 -14.54
C ASP A 103 5.18 -12.40 -14.60
N ASN A 104 5.27 -11.42 -13.73
CA ASN A 104 4.45 -10.20 -13.76
C ASN A 104 5.29 -9.02 -14.29
N ASN A 105 5.91 -9.21 -15.46
CA ASN A 105 6.76 -8.21 -16.08
C ASN A 105 6.19 -7.73 -17.43
N PRO A 106 5.82 -6.44 -17.56
CA PRO A 106 5.36 -5.90 -18.84
C PRO A 106 6.49 -5.54 -19.80
N PHE A 107 7.72 -5.28 -19.31
CA PHE A 107 8.82 -4.74 -20.11
C PHE A 107 9.48 -5.83 -20.96
N SER A 108 9.92 -5.45 -22.19
CA SER A 108 10.85 -6.28 -22.95
C SER A 108 12.21 -6.36 -22.27
N GLU A 109 13.01 -7.36 -22.58
CA GLU A 109 14.33 -7.58 -22.01
C GLU A 109 15.28 -6.36 -22.14
N ASP A 110 15.16 -5.64 -23.26
CA ASP A 110 15.93 -4.41 -23.56
C ASP A 110 15.26 -3.12 -23.07
N GLY A 111 14.07 -3.21 -22.49
CA GLY A 111 13.29 -2.09 -21.97
C GLY A 111 12.67 -1.16 -23.03
N LEU A 112 12.78 -1.48 -24.32
CA LEU A 112 12.35 -0.59 -25.40
C LEU A 112 10.85 -0.72 -25.72
N SER A 113 10.15 -1.71 -25.20
CA SER A 113 8.72 -1.89 -25.38
C SER A 113 8.04 -2.47 -24.14
N MET A 114 6.71 -2.39 -24.13
CA MET A 114 5.87 -2.94 -23.07
C MET A 114 4.75 -3.80 -23.67
N LYS A 115 4.35 -4.86 -22.96
CA LYS A 115 3.23 -5.72 -23.32
C LYS A 115 1.92 -4.91 -23.35
N GLN A 116 1.19 -4.94 -24.49
CA GLN A 116 0.00 -4.12 -24.70
C GLN A 116 -1.09 -4.40 -23.65
N ALA A 117 -1.29 -5.62 -23.22
CA ALA A 117 -2.29 -5.98 -22.23
C ALA A 117 -2.09 -5.24 -20.87
N TYR A 118 -0.84 -5.03 -20.44
CA TYR A 118 -0.54 -4.25 -19.24
C TYR A 118 -0.82 -2.76 -19.45
N LEU A 119 -0.48 -2.23 -20.63
CA LEU A 119 -0.78 -0.84 -20.98
C LEU A 119 -2.28 -0.57 -21.00
N ASP A 120 -3.07 -1.48 -21.59
CA ASP A 120 -4.53 -1.36 -21.67
C ASP A 120 -5.17 -1.38 -20.27
N ARG A 121 -4.73 -2.29 -19.39
CA ARG A 121 -5.22 -2.36 -18.00
C ARG A 121 -4.84 -1.12 -17.20
N MET A 122 -3.59 -0.65 -17.29
CA MET A 122 -3.15 0.57 -16.60
C MET A 122 -3.91 1.81 -17.11
N GLU A 123 -4.14 1.92 -18.41
CA GLU A 123 -4.96 2.99 -18.99
C GLU A 123 -6.39 2.98 -18.45
N LYS A 124 -7.03 1.80 -18.39
CA LYS A 124 -8.37 1.67 -17.77
C LYS A 124 -8.39 2.19 -16.32
N VAL A 125 -7.41 1.81 -15.52
CA VAL A 125 -7.30 2.24 -14.12
C VAL A 125 -7.13 3.75 -14.02
N ILE A 126 -6.18 4.33 -14.77
CA ILE A 126 -5.90 5.77 -14.74
C ILE A 126 -7.13 6.58 -15.16
N LEU A 127 -7.83 6.13 -16.22
CA LEU A 127 -9.05 6.80 -16.71
C LEU A 127 -10.23 6.65 -15.74
N ALA A 128 -10.36 5.52 -15.04
CA ALA A 128 -11.39 5.34 -14.02
C ALA A 128 -11.13 6.25 -12.82
N ALA A 129 -9.89 6.31 -12.33
CA ALA A 129 -9.46 7.22 -11.28
C ALA A 129 -9.67 8.70 -11.66
N ASP A 130 -9.36 9.07 -12.91
CA ASP A 130 -9.58 10.43 -13.45
C ASP A 130 -11.04 10.90 -13.35
N LYS A 131 -11.98 10.00 -13.61
CA LYS A 131 -13.43 10.32 -13.58
C LYS A 131 -13.92 10.73 -12.19
N ILE A 132 -13.31 10.21 -11.14
CA ILE A 132 -13.72 10.40 -9.76
C ILE A 132 -12.83 11.38 -8.97
N GLY A 133 -11.78 11.93 -9.59
CA GLY A 133 -10.88 12.87 -8.92
C GLY A 133 -9.76 12.20 -8.12
N MET A 134 -9.39 10.95 -8.44
CA MET A 134 -8.37 10.18 -7.76
C MET A 134 -7.04 10.18 -8.52
N ILE A 135 -5.94 10.15 -7.78
CA ILE A 135 -4.57 10.08 -8.31
C ILE A 135 -4.10 8.62 -8.36
N VAL A 136 -3.35 8.27 -9.40
CA VAL A 136 -2.69 6.96 -9.51
C VAL A 136 -1.18 7.15 -9.34
N ILE A 137 -0.63 6.48 -8.32
CA ILE A 137 0.82 6.35 -8.14
C ILE A 137 1.26 5.16 -8.99
N VAL A 138 1.88 5.43 -10.13
CA VAL A 138 2.33 4.37 -11.04
C VAL A 138 3.72 3.91 -10.65
N SER A 139 3.81 2.71 -10.06
CA SER A 139 5.09 2.09 -9.68
C SER A 139 5.64 1.28 -10.85
N TYR A 140 6.93 1.50 -11.23
CA TYR A 140 7.49 0.84 -12.40
C TYR A 140 8.09 -0.52 -12.05
N PHE A 141 9.03 -0.58 -11.11
CA PHE A 141 9.81 -1.77 -10.85
C PHE A 141 9.54 -2.40 -9.49
N TYR A 142 9.59 -3.73 -9.48
CA TYR A 142 9.57 -4.56 -8.28
C TYR A 142 10.76 -5.52 -8.30
N GLY A 143 11.48 -5.68 -7.17
CA GLY A 143 12.76 -6.37 -7.10
C GLY A 143 12.81 -7.69 -7.84
N ALA A 144 11.96 -8.64 -7.44
CA ALA A 144 11.92 -9.99 -8.03
C ALA A 144 11.60 -10.01 -9.54
N GLN A 145 10.94 -8.97 -10.08
CA GLN A 145 10.53 -8.91 -11.48
C GLN A 145 11.59 -8.28 -12.40
N THR A 146 12.56 -7.52 -11.85
CA THR A 146 13.61 -6.90 -12.69
C THR A 146 14.59 -7.89 -13.29
N ARG A 147 14.63 -9.13 -12.82
CA ARG A 147 15.42 -10.21 -13.44
C ARG A 147 15.09 -10.47 -14.92
N PHE A 148 13.91 -10.01 -15.39
CA PHE A 148 13.51 -10.09 -16.80
C PHE A 148 14.06 -8.97 -17.67
N ILE A 149 14.75 -7.99 -17.08
CA ILE A 149 15.37 -6.87 -17.78
C ILE A 149 16.87 -7.09 -17.77
N LYS A 150 17.52 -6.95 -18.91
CA LYS A 150 18.87 -7.45 -19.16
C LYS A 150 19.96 -6.76 -18.34
N ASP A 151 19.97 -5.43 -18.31
CA ASP A 151 21.06 -4.64 -17.74
C ASP A 151 20.62 -3.22 -17.38
N ASP A 152 21.52 -2.41 -16.82
CA ASP A 152 21.24 -1.03 -16.40
C ASP A 152 20.81 -0.12 -17.58
N ILE A 153 21.30 -0.37 -18.80
CA ILE A 153 20.87 0.37 -19.99
C ILE A 153 19.43 0.04 -20.32
N SER A 154 19.06 -1.23 -20.23
CA SER A 154 17.70 -1.72 -20.42
C SER A 154 16.73 -1.19 -19.36
N ILE A 155 17.18 -1.05 -18.09
CA ILE A 155 16.43 -0.36 -17.04
C ILE A 155 16.17 1.12 -17.40
N MET A 156 17.20 1.84 -17.86
CA MET A 156 17.02 3.23 -18.31
C MET A 156 16.05 3.33 -19.49
N ASN A 157 16.09 2.39 -20.43
CA ASN A 157 15.15 2.32 -21.53
C ASN A 157 13.73 2.06 -21.04
N ALA A 158 13.52 1.12 -20.10
CA ALA A 158 12.23 0.84 -19.51
C ALA A 158 11.61 2.06 -18.82
N VAL A 159 12.41 2.82 -18.05
CA VAL A 159 11.98 4.10 -17.46
C VAL A 159 11.53 5.08 -18.54
N LYS A 160 12.33 5.26 -19.61
CA LYS A 160 11.96 6.15 -20.73
C LYS A 160 10.67 5.69 -21.40
N THR A 161 10.56 4.39 -21.69
CA THR A 161 9.39 3.80 -22.39
C THR A 161 8.10 4.02 -21.58
N ALA A 162 8.11 3.72 -20.27
CA ALA A 162 6.95 3.92 -19.41
C ALA A 162 6.60 5.41 -19.26
N SER A 163 7.61 6.27 -19.04
CA SER A 163 7.40 7.72 -18.88
C SER A 163 6.89 8.39 -20.16
N ASN A 164 7.42 8.01 -21.32
CA ASN A 164 6.95 8.48 -22.61
C ASN A 164 5.50 8.06 -22.87
N TRP A 165 5.15 6.80 -22.53
CA TRP A 165 3.77 6.32 -22.69
C TRP A 165 2.80 7.15 -21.82
N LEU A 166 3.12 7.43 -20.55
CA LEU A 166 2.30 8.28 -19.68
C LEU A 166 2.11 9.68 -20.26
N ARG A 167 3.19 10.30 -20.78
CA ARG A 167 3.15 11.61 -21.42
C ARG A 167 2.31 11.61 -22.69
N ASP A 168 2.52 10.63 -23.58
CA ASP A 168 1.87 10.56 -24.89
C ASP A 168 0.37 10.30 -24.78
N LYS A 169 -0.06 9.60 -23.72
CA LYS A 169 -1.47 9.45 -23.30
C LYS A 169 -2.03 10.72 -22.66
N LYS A 170 -1.19 11.70 -22.32
CA LYS A 170 -1.56 12.99 -21.69
C LYS A 170 -2.27 12.81 -20.35
N PHE A 171 -1.86 11.84 -19.56
CA PHE A 171 -2.39 11.67 -18.21
C PHE A 171 -1.94 12.80 -17.28
N THR A 172 -2.86 13.32 -16.46
CA THR A 172 -2.61 14.44 -15.54
C THR A 172 -2.90 14.09 -14.07
N ASN A 173 -3.47 12.91 -13.81
CA ASN A 173 -3.79 12.40 -12.48
C ASN A 173 -2.80 11.31 -12.02
N VAL A 174 -1.55 11.42 -12.43
CA VAL A 174 -0.50 10.43 -12.16
C VAL A 174 0.71 11.10 -11.53
N PHE A 175 1.34 10.43 -10.56
CA PHE A 175 2.76 10.61 -10.30
C PHE A 175 3.48 9.26 -10.28
N ILE A 176 4.81 9.29 -10.44
CA ILE A 176 5.63 8.12 -10.75
C ILE A 176 6.42 7.68 -9.51
N GLU A 177 6.32 6.40 -9.15
CA GLU A 177 7.28 5.71 -8.29
C GLU A 177 8.19 4.86 -9.18
N ILE A 178 9.52 5.14 -9.20
CA ILE A 178 10.44 4.39 -10.08
C ILE A 178 10.54 2.93 -9.67
N ALA A 179 10.69 2.66 -8.38
CA ALA A 179 10.78 1.30 -7.87
C ALA A 179 10.15 1.21 -6.48
N ASN A 180 9.54 0.07 -6.20
CA ASN A 180 9.17 -0.31 -4.85
C ASN A 180 10.41 -0.78 -4.10
N GLU A 181 10.75 -0.10 -2.99
CA GLU A 181 11.84 -0.51 -2.08
C GLU A 181 13.16 -0.79 -2.81
N GLN A 182 13.72 0.26 -3.43
CA GLN A 182 14.89 0.17 -4.32
C GLN A 182 16.11 -0.50 -3.68
N ASP A 183 16.16 -0.61 -2.37
CA ASP A 183 17.26 -1.19 -1.58
C ASP A 183 17.06 -2.67 -1.21
N VAL A 184 16.00 -3.34 -1.68
CA VAL A 184 15.87 -4.79 -1.55
C VAL A 184 16.97 -5.53 -2.34
N GLY A 185 17.36 -6.68 -1.82
CA GLY A 185 18.51 -7.44 -2.36
C GLY A 185 18.41 -7.81 -3.83
N ASP A 186 17.20 -8.01 -4.34
CA ASP A 186 16.94 -8.39 -5.74
C ASP A 186 17.43 -7.35 -6.74
N PHE A 187 17.38 -6.06 -6.39
CA PHE A 187 17.87 -4.99 -7.25
C PHE A 187 19.39 -4.92 -7.39
N LYS A 188 20.16 -5.70 -6.62
CA LYS A 188 21.63 -5.72 -6.72
C LYS A 188 22.15 -6.12 -8.11
N ILE A 189 21.35 -6.83 -8.90
CA ILE A 189 21.67 -7.16 -10.29
C ILE A 189 21.65 -5.93 -11.20
N HIS A 190 21.00 -4.84 -10.76
CA HIS A 190 20.90 -3.56 -11.45
C HIS A 190 21.42 -2.43 -10.55
N PRO A 191 22.74 -2.15 -10.52
CA PRO A 191 23.33 -1.11 -9.68
C PRO A 191 22.69 0.27 -9.85
N ILE A 192 22.16 0.58 -11.04
CA ILE A 192 21.46 1.84 -11.30
C ILE A 192 20.15 1.97 -10.51
N VAL A 193 19.48 0.87 -10.17
CA VAL A 193 18.30 0.86 -9.30
C VAL A 193 18.74 0.84 -7.83
N TYR A 194 19.67 -0.06 -7.48
CA TYR A 194 20.04 -0.36 -6.11
C TYR A 194 20.76 0.77 -5.39
N THR A 195 21.52 1.60 -6.12
CA THR A 195 22.29 2.70 -5.52
C THR A 195 21.52 4.01 -5.52
N GLY A 196 21.65 4.82 -4.45
CA GLY A 196 20.97 6.12 -4.36
C GLY A 196 21.29 7.04 -5.54
N LYS A 197 22.55 7.11 -5.98
CA LYS A 197 22.97 7.93 -7.14
C LYS A 197 22.41 7.41 -8.46
N GLY A 198 22.37 6.09 -8.64
CA GLY A 198 21.76 5.47 -9.81
C GLY A 198 20.27 5.76 -9.87
N MET A 199 19.57 5.59 -8.75
CA MET A 199 18.15 5.88 -8.64
C MET A 199 17.85 7.37 -8.86
N ALA A 200 18.67 8.28 -8.33
CA ALA A 200 18.55 9.71 -8.61
C ALA A 200 18.64 10.00 -10.12
N THR A 201 19.52 9.30 -10.86
CA THR A 201 19.59 9.38 -12.32
C THR A 201 18.30 8.90 -12.98
N LEU A 202 17.71 7.80 -12.53
CA LEU A 202 16.44 7.28 -13.06
C LEU A 202 15.28 8.24 -12.80
N ILE A 203 15.23 8.87 -11.63
CA ILE A 203 14.26 9.91 -11.29
C ILE A 203 14.35 11.07 -12.28
N GLU A 204 15.53 11.58 -12.55
CA GLU A 204 15.73 12.69 -13.50
C GLU A 204 15.36 12.30 -14.95
N ILE A 205 15.64 11.05 -15.35
CA ILE A 205 15.19 10.52 -16.65
C ILE A 205 13.65 10.52 -16.70
N ALA A 206 12.99 9.99 -15.67
CA ALA A 206 11.53 9.92 -15.63
C ALA A 206 10.88 11.31 -15.69
N LYS A 207 11.38 12.28 -14.93
CA LYS A 207 10.90 13.68 -14.97
C LYS A 207 10.96 14.26 -16.37
N ARG A 208 12.10 14.12 -17.02
CA ARG A 208 12.30 14.64 -18.37
C ARG A 208 11.39 13.97 -19.40
N GLU A 209 11.36 12.63 -19.41
CA GLU A 209 10.63 11.86 -20.41
C GLU A 209 9.10 11.90 -20.20
N SER A 210 8.64 12.04 -18.95
CA SER A 210 7.20 12.20 -18.64
C SER A 210 6.66 13.60 -18.94
N GLY A 211 7.52 14.55 -19.29
CA GLY A 211 7.11 15.95 -19.50
C GLY A 211 6.86 16.71 -18.20
N GLY A 212 7.53 16.33 -17.12
CA GLY A 212 7.49 17.02 -15.82
C GLY A 212 6.44 16.49 -14.83
N MET A 213 5.97 15.26 -15.00
CA MET A 213 5.21 14.60 -13.95
C MET A 213 6.06 14.49 -12.67
N ALA A 214 5.41 14.55 -11.51
CA ALA A 214 6.10 14.35 -10.23
C ALA A 214 6.65 12.92 -10.13
N VAL A 215 7.86 12.78 -9.58
CA VAL A 215 8.55 11.49 -9.46
C VAL A 215 9.13 11.33 -8.07
N GLY A 216 9.05 10.10 -7.55
CA GLY A 216 9.72 9.67 -6.33
C GLY A 216 10.15 8.21 -6.42
N CYS A 217 10.76 7.73 -5.35
CA CYS A 217 11.10 6.32 -5.18
C CYS A 217 11.14 6.00 -3.69
N SER A 218 10.68 4.80 -3.32
CA SER A 218 10.69 4.32 -1.93
C SER A 218 11.92 3.48 -1.61
N SER A 219 12.24 3.40 -0.32
CA SER A 219 13.15 2.41 0.28
C SER A 219 12.37 1.48 1.21
N MET A 220 12.96 0.36 1.60
CA MET A 220 12.37 -0.60 2.55
C MET A 220 11.88 0.10 3.82
N GLY A 221 10.92 -0.53 4.49
CA GLY A 221 10.32 -0.05 5.73
C GLY A 221 11.35 0.42 6.74
N GLY A 222 11.27 1.70 7.16
CA GLY A 222 12.22 2.34 8.07
C GLY A 222 13.56 2.76 7.45
N CYS A 223 13.81 2.44 6.18
CA CYS A 223 15.00 2.87 5.45
C CYS A 223 14.80 4.23 4.78
N PHE A 224 15.91 4.93 4.52
CA PHE A 224 15.90 6.25 3.93
C PHE A 224 17.21 6.50 3.18
N ASN A 225 17.12 7.09 1.98
CA ASN A 225 18.28 7.44 1.16
C ASN A 225 18.24 8.91 0.77
N GLU A 226 19.30 9.65 1.13
CA GLU A 226 19.39 11.10 0.91
C GLU A 226 19.51 11.49 -0.57
N ASP A 227 20.25 10.71 -1.38
CA ASP A 227 20.37 11.00 -2.83
C ASP A 227 19.01 10.91 -3.51
N ILE A 228 18.20 9.91 -3.13
CA ILE A 228 16.85 9.71 -3.65
C ILE A 228 15.93 10.84 -3.20
N ALA A 229 15.92 11.18 -1.90
CA ALA A 229 15.09 12.25 -1.36
C ALA A 229 15.43 13.61 -2.02
N ASN A 230 16.72 13.88 -2.26
CA ASN A 230 17.16 15.09 -2.96
C ASN A 230 16.69 15.17 -4.41
N ALA A 231 16.64 14.04 -5.11
CA ALA A 231 16.18 13.98 -6.49
C ALA A 231 14.64 14.00 -6.61
N SER A 232 13.91 13.52 -5.62
CA SER A 232 12.45 13.32 -5.67
C SER A 232 11.66 14.63 -5.59
N ASP A 233 10.52 14.69 -6.30
CA ASP A 233 9.49 15.73 -6.14
C ASP A 233 8.54 15.40 -4.98
N VAL A 234 8.30 14.11 -4.75
CA VAL A 234 7.58 13.55 -3.59
C VAL A 234 8.51 12.59 -2.88
N ILE A 235 8.80 12.82 -1.62
CA ILE A 235 9.62 11.91 -0.82
C ILE A 235 8.73 10.74 -0.39
N LEU A 236 8.99 9.55 -0.94
CA LEU A 236 8.26 8.34 -0.60
C LEU A 236 8.96 7.62 0.56
N ILE A 237 8.17 7.24 1.57
CA ILE A 237 8.65 6.46 2.72
C ILE A 237 7.74 5.27 2.98
N HIS A 238 8.29 4.21 3.58
CA HIS A 238 7.53 3.03 4.02
C HIS A 238 7.55 2.91 5.53
N GLY A 239 6.36 2.78 6.12
CA GLY A 239 6.16 2.66 7.56
C GLY A 239 6.12 1.21 8.08
N ASN A 240 6.25 0.22 7.18
CA ASN A 240 6.13 -1.20 7.52
C ASN A 240 7.09 -1.60 8.64
N GLY A 241 6.58 -2.35 9.60
CA GLY A 241 7.37 -2.88 10.70
C GLY A 241 7.96 -1.84 11.66
N GLN A 242 7.54 -0.58 11.55
CA GLN A 242 7.99 0.49 12.42
C GLN A 242 6.98 0.70 13.55
N ASP A 243 7.47 0.79 14.79
CA ASP A 243 6.70 1.39 15.87
C ASP A 243 6.55 2.91 15.62
N ASN A 244 5.63 3.55 16.33
CA ASN A 244 5.32 4.97 16.13
C ASN A 244 6.55 5.89 16.34
N GLN A 245 7.47 5.54 17.25
CA GLN A 245 8.67 6.34 17.49
C GLN A 245 9.66 6.24 16.33
N LYS A 246 9.88 5.05 15.79
CA LYS A 246 10.75 4.84 14.63
C LYS A 246 10.17 5.50 13.38
N TYR A 247 8.84 5.36 13.19
CA TYR A 247 8.14 6.00 12.09
C TYR A 247 8.22 7.53 12.16
N TYR A 248 8.02 8.12 13.36
CA TYR A 248 8.25 9.56 13.59
C TYR A 248 9.68 9.97 13.23
N ASN A 249 10.68 9.21 13.68
CA ASN A 249 12.08 9.50 13.40
C ASN A 249 12.40 9.44 11.90
N LEU A 250 11.78 8.52 11.16
CA LEU A 250 11.89 8.42 9.70
C LEU A 250 11.34 9.68 9.03
N ILE A 251 10.17 10.16 9.44
CA ILE A 251 9.58 11.42 8.96
C ILE A 251 10.52 12.60 9.24
N GLN A 252 11.10 12.70 10.46
CA GLN A 252 12.02 13.79 10.80
C GLN A 252 13.29 13.77 9.93
N LYS A 253 13.82 12.59 9.61
CA LYS A 253 14.95 12.47 8.65
C LYS A 253 14.57 13.01 7.27
N ALA A 254 13.39 12.63 6.76
CA ALA A 254 12.92 13.09 5.46
C ALA A 254 12.74 14.62 5.43
N LYS A 255 12.11 15.20 6.46
CA LYS A 255 11.93 16.66 6.60
C LYS A 255 13.25 17.43 6.67
N ALA A 256 14.28 16.86 7.30
CA ALA A 256 15.58 17.51 7.42
C ALA A 256 16.30 17.67 6.07
N ILE A 257 16.02 16.82 5.08
CA ILE A 257 16.67 16.87 3.76
C ILE A 257 15.99 17.86 2.83
N LYS A 258 14.66 17.82 2.73
CA LYS A 258 13.87 18.66 1.81
C LYS A 258 12.57 19.11 2.49
N PRO A 259 12.63 20.11 3.38
CA PRO A 259 11.46 20.55 4.14
C PRO A 259 10.34 21.13 3.27
N GLU A 260 10.66 21.57 2.04
CA GLU A 260 9.71 22.12 1.08
C GLU A 260 9.03 21.06 0.17
N ARG A 261 9.38 19.79 0.32
CA ARG A 261 8.78 18.71 -0.49
C ARG A 261 7.73 17.97 0.30
N PRO A 262 6.66 17.50 -0.35
CA PRO A 262 5.69 16.64 0.31
C PRO A 262 6.33 15.29 0.64
N ILE A 263 6.03 14.79 1.83
CA ILE A 263 6.38 13.43 2.25
C ILE A 263 5.10 12.59 2.18
N LEU A 264 5.20 11.44 1.54
CA LEU A 264 4.09 10.51 1.41
C LEU A 264 4.57 9.10 1.77
N CYS A 265 3.95 8.54 2.81
CA CYS A 265 4.05 7.12 3.07
C CYS A 265 3.13 6.41 2.09
N ASN A 266 3.67 5.67 1.12
CA ASN A 266 2.87 4.95 0.14
C ASN A 266 2.76 3.45 0.41
N GLU A 267 3.39 3.00 1.49
CA GLU A 267 3.23 1.66 2.03
C GLU A 267 3.45 1.69 3.55
N SER A 268 2.39 1.53 4.29
CA SER A 268 2.45 1.12 5.67
C SER A 268 1.52 -0.07 5.85
N SER A 269 1.85 -0.88 6.81
CA SER A 269 1.05 -2.05 7.11
C SER A 269 -0.28 -1.69 7.79
N GLN A 270 -0.86 -2.65 8.47
CA GLN A 270 -2.12 -2.49 9.19
C GLN A 270 -1.98 -1.74 10.53
N ALA A 271 -0.83 -1.13 10.80
CA ALA A 271 -0.58 -0.35 12.03
C ALA A 271 -1.26 1.02 11.98
N LEU A 272 -2.58 1.05 12.17
CA LEU A 272 -3.40 2.27 12.02
C LEU A 272 -3.02 3.39 13.00
N SER A 273 -2.38 3.08 14.12
CA SER A 273 -1.87 4.10 15.05
C SER A 273 -0.86 5.06 14.41
N GLN A 274 -0.20 4.65 13.32
CA GLN A 274 0.72 5.53 12.56
C GLN A 274 -0.01 6.68 11.84
N ILE A 275 -1.31 6.58 11.57
CA ILE A 275 -2.09 7.67 10.96
C ILE A 275 -1.96 8.95 11.78
N SER A 276 -2.13 8.86 13.10
CA SER A 276 -2.03 10.02 13.98
C SER A 276 -0.63 10.67 13.94
N VAL A 277 0.42 9.86 13.88
CA VAL A 277 1.80 10.36 13.71
C VAL A 277 1.96 11.10 12.39
N SER A 278 1.45 10.52 11.30
CA SER A 278 1.48 11.14 9.97
C SER A 278 0.75 12.48 9.94
N LEU A 279 -0.48 12.54 10.45
CA LEU A 279 -1.29 13.74 10.43
C LEU A 279 -0.68 14.86 11.30
N ASN A 280 -0.17 14.54 12.48
CA ASN A 280 0.52 15.51 13.36
C ASN A 280 1.76 16.10 12.69
N GLU A 281 2.41 15.35 11.81
CA GLU A 281 3.60 15.77 11.07
C GLU A 281 3.28 16.31 9.67
N PHE A 282 2.03 16.43 9.30
CA PHE A 282 1.59 16.82 7.95
C PHE A 282 2.20 15.92 6.86
N VAL A 283 2.08 14.62 7.03
CA VAL A 283 2.56 13.58 6.10
C VAL A 283 1.36 12.77 5.60
N SER A 284 1.28 12.55 4.31
CA SER A 284 0.26 11.67 3.72
C SER A 284 0.56 10.22 4.10
N TRP A 285 -0.46 9.47 4.51
CA TRP A 285 -0.30 8.08 4.93
C TRP A 285 -0.97 7.10 3.97
N GLY A 286 -0.33 5.96 3.74
CA GLY A 286 -0.76 4.93 2.81
C GLY A 286 -0.92 3.57 3.47
N TYR A 287 -2.13 3.07 3.39
CA TYR A 287 -2.53 1.77 3.90
C TYR A 287 -2.15 0.62 2.97
N TYR A 288 -1.72 -0.48 3.53
CA TYR A 288 -1.47 -1.70 2.79
C TYR A 288 -1.94 -2.95 3.52
N ASN A 289 -3.02 -3.55 3.06
CA ASN A 289 -3.43 -4.86 3.51
C ASN A 289 -2.76 -5.93 2.64
N ASN A 290 -1.66 -6.47 3.13
CA ASN A 290 -0.86 -7.44 2.39
C ASN A 290 -1.66 -8.69 1.97
N MET A 291 -2.59 -9.18 2.83
CA MET A 291 -3.32 -10.41 2.53
C MET A 291 -4.40 -10.22 1.48
N THR A 292 -5.05 -9.07 1.44
CA THR A 292 -6.17 -8.84 0.54
C THR A 292 -5.80 -8.09 -0.74
N LYS A 293 -4.73 -7.28 -0.71
CA LYS A 293 -4.35 -6.39 -1.82
C LYS A 293 -3.06 -6.81 -2.53
N GLN A 294 -2.28 -7.76 -1.97
CA GLN A 294 -1.03 -8.25 -2.59
C GLN A 294 -1.10 -9.71 -3.05
N GLU A 295 -1.93 -10.52 -2.44
CA GLU A 295 -1.99 -11.97 -2.65
C GLU A 295 -3.14 -12.35 -3.60
N PRO A 296 -2.96 -12.41 -4.94
CA PRO A 296 -4.05 -12.81 -5.83
C PRO A 296 -4.63 -14.21 -5.50
N PRO A 297 -5.93 -14.40 -5.67
CA PRO A 297 -6.92 -13.45 -6.13
C PRO A 297 -7.22 -12.39 -5.08
N THR A 298 -7.10 -11.11 -5.47
CA THR A 298 -7.25 -9.96 -4.58
C THR A 298 -8.72 -9.66 -4.28
N TYR A 299 -8.94 -8.94 -3.16
CA TYR A 299 -10.24 -8.44 -2.73
C TYR A 299 -10.14 -6.92 -2.64
N TRP A 300 -10.78 -6.22 -3.58
CA TRP A 300 -10.61 -4.78 -3.75
C TRP A 300 -11.59 -3.94 -2.94
N GLU A 301 -12.73 -4.52 -2.56
CA GLU A 301 -13.73 -3.91 -1.69
C GLU A 301 -13.17 -3.59 -0.29
N ILE A 302 -13.87 -2.74 0.43
CA ILE A 302 -13.60 -2.45 1.85
C ILE A 302 -14.17 -3.62 2.67
N LEU A 303 -13.29 -4.52 3.09
CA LEU A 303 -13.67 -5.66 3.92
C LEU A 303 -13.82 -5.27 5.39
N ASP A 304 -14.61 -6.07 6.14
CA ASP A 304 -14.69 -5.92 7.59
C ASP A 304 -13.33 -6.06 8.27
N GLY A 305 -13.14 -5.40 9.39
CA GLY A 305 -11.88 -5.36 10.12
C GLY A 305 -10.96 -4.24 9.62
N GLU A 306 -9.73 -4.58 9.23
CA GLU A 306 -8.67 -3.60 8.94
C GLU A 306 -9.02 -2.61 7.83
N ASP A 307 -9.60 -3.08 6.73
CA ASP A 307 -9.98 -2.21 5.61
C ASP A 307 -11.05 -1.20 6.04
N LYS A 308 -12.09 -1.67 6.74
CA LYS A 308 -13.17 -0.83 7.27
C LYS A 308 -12.65 0.17 8.31
N PHE A 309 -11.79 -0.26 9.21
CA PHE A 309 -11.24 0.63 10.22
C PHE A 309 -10.33 1.69 9.61
N PHE A 310 -9.52 1.34 8.62
CA PHE A 310 -8.75 2.33 7.87
C PHE A 310 -9.66 3.36 7.18
N ALA A 311 -10.67 2.91 6.45
CA ALA A 311 -11.63 3.77 5.76
C ALA A 311 -12.35 4.71 6.76
N TYR A 312 -12.80 4.18 7.91
CA TYR A 312 -13.50 4.96 8.93
C TYR A 312 -12.56 5.95 9.64
N ARG A 313 -11.29 5.60 9.87
CA ARG A 313 -10.31 6.55 10.43
C ARG A 313 -10.04 7.71 9.48
N ILE A 314 -9.96 7.47 8.18
CA ILE A 314 -9.86 8.57 7.21
C ILE A 314 -11.12 9.44 7.30
N CYS A 315 -12.30 8.86 7.27
CA CYS A 315 -13.54 9.61 7.36
C CYS A 315 -13.60 10.49 8.60
N GLU A 316 -13.23 9.95 9.76
CA GLU A 316 -13.19 10.68 11.03
C GLU A 316 -12.24 11.88 10.97
N TYR A 317 -11.00 11.69 10.52
CA TYR A 317 -10.01 12.77 10.44
C TYR A 317 -10.38 13.85 9.42
N PHE A 318 -10.98 13.47 8.31
CA PHE A 318 -11.33 14.40 7.23
C PHE A 318 -12.77 14.90 7.27
N GLY A 319 -13.54 14.62 8.33
CA GLY A 319 -14.88 15.14 8.53
C GLY A 319 -15.93 14.56 7.58
N ILE A 320 -15.73 13.33 7.11
CA ILE A 320 -16.70 12.58 6.30
C ILE A 320 -17.59 11.77 7.23
N GLU A 321 -18.89 11.88 7.07
CA GLU A 321 -19.86 11.16 7.90
C GLU A 321 -19.86 9.65 7.58
N THR A 322 -19.84 8.84 8.63
CA THR A 322 -20.00 7.38 8.57
C THR A 322 -20.96 6.92 9.67
N GLU A 323 -21.43 5.69 9.59
CA GLU A 323 -22.16 5.09 10.70
C GLU A 323 -21.26 5.00 11.94
N LYS A 324 -21.86 5.20 13.11
CA LYS A 324 -21.14 5.04 14.37
C LYS A 324 -21.13 3.57 14.77
N LEU A 325 -19.93 3.02 14.94
CA LEU A 325 -19.76 1.66 15.42
C LEU A 325 -20.00 1.57 16.93
N GLU A 326 -20.72 0.56 17.35
CA GLU A 326 -20.80 0.18 18.76
C GLU A 326 -19.43 -0.28 19.29
N GLU A 327 -19.23 -0.26 20.61
CA GLU A 327 -17.92 -0.51 21.20
C GLU A 327 -17.26 -1.82 20.73
N LYS A 328 -18.01 -2.92 20.69
CA LYS A 328 -17.47 -4.23 20.26
C LYS A 328 -17.17 -4.28 18.75
N GLU A 329 -17.91 -3.51 17.96
CA GLU A 329 -17.72 -3.42 16.50
C GLU A 329 -16.46 -2.63 16.11
N GLN A 330 -15.83 -1.95 17.07
CA GLN A 330 -14.54 -1.26 16.89
C GLN A 330 -13.35 -2.21 16.96
N PHE A 331 -13.59 -3.52 17.12
CA PHE A 331 -12.57 -4.56 17.19
C PHE A 331 -12.94 -5.74 16.30
N TYR A 332 -11.96 -6.36 15.69
CA TYR A 332 -12.15 -7.50 14.80
C TYR A 332 -10.97 -8.46 14.88
N ILE A 333 -11.22 -9.77 15.04
CA ILE A 333 -10.16 -10.78 14.98
C ILE A 333 -9.92 -11.10 13.51
N GLN A 334 -8.87 -10.51 12.96
CA GLN A 334 -8.48 -10.65 11.56
C GLN A 334 -7.66 -11.91 11.34
N GLY A 335 -7.78 -12.50 10.16
CA GLY A 335 -6.96 -13.65 9.72
C GLY A 335 -7.60 -15.00 9.96
N LEU A 336 -8.86 -15.05 10.44
CA LEU A 336 -9.64 -16.27 10.55
C LEU A 336 -10.36 -16.62 9.26
N GLU A 337 -10.55 -15.66 8.36
CA GLU A 337 -11.24 -15.80 7.09
C GLU A 337 -10.48 -16.75 6.16
N LYS A 338 -11.23 -17.56 5.41
CA LYS A 338 -10.68 -18.56 4.50
C LYS A 338 -9.72 -17.96 3.46
N GLN A 339 -10.05 -16.80 2.94
CA GLN A 339 -9.21 -16.06 1.98
C GLN A 339 -7.94 -15.44 2.58
N MET A 340 -7.79 -15.47 3.89
CA MET A 340 -6.58 -15.01 4.59
C MET A 340 -5.73 -16.16 5.11
N SER A 341 -5.88 -17.31 4.50
CA SER A 341 -5.09 -18.50 4.83
C SER A 341 -4.23 -18.94 3.67
N TYR A 342 -3.05 -19.45 3.98
CA TYR A 342 -2.20 -20.11 3.02
C TYR A 342 -1.77 -21.47 3.58
N GLU A 343 -2.02 -22.55 2.83
CA GLU A 343 -1.90 -23.90 3.35
C GLU A 343 -2.70 -24.01 4.67
N ASP A 344 -2.06 -24.39 5.76
CA ASP A 344 -2.67 -24.43 7.09
C ASP A 344 -2.30 -23.22 7.96
N LYS A 345 -1.72 -22.15 7.38
CA LYS A 345 -1.24 -20.99 8.12
C LYS A 345 -2.29 -19.89 8.19
N ARG A 346 -2.32 -19.23 9.33
CA ARG A 346 -3.22 -18.12 9.62
C ARG A 346 -2.43 -16.93 10.12
N TRP A 347 -2.89 -15.77 9.75
CA TRP A 347 -2.36 -14.49 10.18
C TRP A 347 -3.30 -13.84 11.19
N ILE A 348 -3.32 -14.37 12.41
CA ILE A 348 -4.25 -13.92 13.43
C ILE A 348 -3.71 -12.68 14.11
N ARG A 349 -4.53 -11.63 14.14
CA ARG A 349 -4.27 -10.37 14.80
C ARG A 349 -5.56 -9.69 15.21
N LEU A 350 -5.46 -8.69 16.07
CA LEU A 350 -6.60 -7.84 16.39
C LEU A 350 -6.53 -6.57 15.56
N ALA A 351 -7.48 -6.39 14.65
CA ALA A 351 -7.77 -5.10 14.06
C ALA A 351 -8.57 -4.24 15.02
N SER A 352 -8.29 -2.95 15.09
CA SER A 352 -9.03 -1.99 15.91
C SER A 352 -9.19 -0.65 15.20
N LEU A 353 -10.35 -0.02 15.41
CA LEU A 353 -10.59 1.34 14.95
C LEU A 353 -9.67 2.34 15.65
N TYR A 354 -9.35 2.12 16.94
CA TYR A 354 -8.52 2.99 17.78
C TYR A 354 -7.39 2.18 18.48
N PRO A 355 -6.39 1.68 17.72
CA PRO A 355 -5.34 0.84 18.30
C PRO A 355 -4.51 1.59 19.36
N GLU A 356 -4.43 2.92 19.28
CA GLU A 356 -3.75 3.77 20.28
C GLU A 356 -4.37 3.72 21.68
N ASN A 357 -5.61 3.27 21.80
CA ASN A 357 -6.31 3.12 23.08
C ASN A 357 -6.06 1.78 23.76
N ILE A 358 -5.40 0.85 23.06
CA ILE A 358 -5.13 -0.50 23.55
C ILE A 358 -3.80 -0.52 24.30
N ASP A 359 -3.79 -1.17 25.48
CA ASP A 359 -2.59 -1.46 26.25
C ASP A 359 -1.94 -2.77 25.79
N TYR A 360 -2.74 -3.85 25.76
CA TYR A 360 -2.36 -5.14 25.20
C TYR A 360 -3.60 -5.99 24.91
N VAL A 361 -3.40 -7.09 24.17
CA VAL A 361 -4.44 -8.04 23.77
C VAL A 361 -4.03 -9.45 24.19
N GLU A 362 -4.94 -10.21 24.79
CA GLU A 362 -4.78 -11.66 25.05
C GLU A 362 -5.66 -12.45 24.10
N PHE A 363 -5.08 -13.42 23.41
CA PHE A 363 -5.81 -14.32 22.51
C PHE A 363 -6.07 -15.67 23.16
N PHE A 364 -7.25 -16.21 22.89
CA PHE A 364 -7.71 -17.51 23.39
C PHE A 364 -8.29 -18.34 22.25
N ARG A 365 -8.04 -19.65 22.29
CA ARG A 365 -8.66 -20.66 21.43
C ARG A 365 -9.38 -21.67 22.32
N ASP A 366 -10.69 -21.87 22.08
CA ASP A 366 -11.54 -22.73 22.90
C ASP A 366 -11.37 -22.49 24.42
N LYS A 367 -11.32 -21.20 24.81
CA LYS A 367 -11.07 -20.71 26.18
C LYS A 367 -9.66 -20.95 26.73
N ASN A 368 -8.76 -21.58 25.95
CA ASN A 368 -7.38 -21.75 26.36
C ASN A 368 -6.55 -20.55 25.90
N TYR A 369 -5.76 -20.00 26.81
CA TYR A 369 -4.83 -18.91 26.49
C TYR A 369 -3.82 -19.35 25.44
N VAL A 370 -3.58 -18.50 24.44
CA VAL A 370 -2.62 -18.74 23.36
C VAL A 370 -1.41 -17.84 23.48
N ALA A 371 -1.63 -16.53 23.42
CA ALA A 371 -0.54 -15.54 23.50
C ALA A 371 -1.07 -14.14 23.79
N SER A 372 -0.18 -13.21 24.11
CA SER A 372 -0.47 -11.77 24.23
C SER A 372 0.30 -10.96 23.20
N ALA A 373 -0.31 -9.87 22.71
CA ALA A 373 0.30 -8.88 21.83
C ALA A 373 0.28 -7.50 22.48
N TYR A 374 1.39 -6.77 22.41
CA TYR A 374 1.62 -5.52 23.16
C TYR A 374 1.79 -4.28 22.27
N CYS A 375 1.75 -4.42 20.97
CA CYS A 375 1.89 -3.29 20.04
C CYS A 375 1.07 -3.50 18.77
N ASP A 376 0.58 -2.39 18.23
CA ASP A 376 -0.10 -2.34 16.94
C ASP A 376 0.87 -2.67 15.77
N PRO A 377 0.41 -3.50 14.84
CA PRO A 377 -0.81 -4.28 14.78
C PRO A 377 -0.72 -5.50 15.70
N PHE A 378 -1.67 -5.68 16.58
CA PHE A 378 -1.65 -6.68 17.66
C PHE A 378 -1.67 -8.11 17.10
N MET A 379 -0.54 -8.55 16.58
CA MET A 379 -0.37 -9.85 15.94
C MET A 379 -0.01 -10.93 16.93
N LEU A 380 -0.61 -12.08 16.74
CA LEU A 380 -0.22 -13.29 17.43
C LEU A 380 1.23 -13.63 17.05
N ASN A 381 2.15 -13.76 18.03
CA ASN A 381 3.57 -14.07 17.83
C ASN A 381 4.38 -13.13 16.89
N SER A 382 4.02 -11.86 16.85
CA SER A 382 4.85 -10.88 16.15
C SER A 382 6.22 -10.79 16.81
N VAL A 383 7.29 -11.10 16.09
CA VAL A 383 8.67 -10.77 16.43
C VAL A 383 9.16 -9.71 15.45
N GLY A 384 8.98 -8.45 15.83
CA GLY A 384 9.38 -7.33 14.99
C GLY A 384 8.50 -7.16 13.74
N SER A 385 9.11 -6.82 12.60
CA SER A 385 8.42 -6.55 11.33
C SER A 385 8.04 -7.79 10.52
N ASN A 386 8.31 -8.99 11.02
CA ASN A 386 8.02 -10.20 10.28
C ASN A 386 6.55 -10.62 10.48
N TRP A 387 5.71 -10.29 9.53
CA TRP A 387 4.26 -10.44 9.54
C TRP A 387 3.79 -11.87 9.42
N LEU A 388 4.48 -12.71 8.65
CA LEU A 388 4.21 -14.13 8.50
C LEU A 388 5.23 -14.91 9.32
N GLN A 389 4.87 -15.24 10.53
CA GLN A 389 5.64 -16.23 11.26
C GLN A 389 5.15 -17.61 10.88
N LYS A 390 6.06 -18.37 10.28
CA LYS A 390 5.81 -19.78 9.90
C LYS A 390 5.46 -20.67 11.09
N GLU A 391 5.71 -20.20 12.31
CA GLU A 391 5.52 -20.95 13.56
C GLU A 391 4.07 -21.00 14.03
N PHE A 392 3.20 -20.10 13.49
CA PHE A 392 1.76 -20.11 13.78
C PHE A 392 0.96 -20.64 12.60
N SER A 393 1.18 -21.89 12.29
CA SER A 393 0.41 -22.64 11.30
C SER A 393 -0.62 -23.55 11.97
N GLU A 394 -1.40 -23.03 12.88
CA GLU A 394 -2.47 -23.82 13.43
C GLU A 394 -3.56 -24.03 12.40
N LYS A 395 -3.92 -25.29 12.15
CA LYS A 395 -5.14 -25.63 11.44
C LYS A 395 -6.30 -25.07 12.23
N ILE A 396 -7.10 -24.24 11.60
CA ILE A 396 -8.37 -23.85 12.17
C ILE A 396 -9.39 -24.87 11.72
N GLU A 397 -9.95 -25.58 12.69
CA GLU A 397 -10.98 -26.58 12.47
C GLU A 397 -12.37 -25.95 12.61
N ASN A 398 -13.33 -26.46 11.84
CA ASN A 398 -14.71 -25.98 11.94
C ASN A 398 -15.21 -26.11 13.37
N GLY A 399 -15.80 -25.05 13.91
CA GLY A 399 -16.34 -25.00 15.25
C GLY A 399 -15.41 -24.50 16.33
N GLU A 400 -14.16 -24.14 16.01
CA GLU A 400 -13.26 -23.48 16.97
C GLU A 400 -13.77 -22.10 17.34
N LEU A 401 -13.67 -21.78 18.62
CA LEU A 401 -13.98 -20.46 19.15
C LEU A 401 -12.68 -19.70 19.40
N TRP A 402 -12.44 -18.66 18.62
CA TRP A 402 -11.40 -17.69 18.91
C TRP A 402 -11.97 -16.50 19.67
N SER A 403 -11.27 -16.05 20.69
CA SER A 403 -11.63 -14.84 21.42
C SER A 403 -10.41 -14.00 21.76
N ALA A 404 -10.65 -12.70 21.89
CA ALA A 404 -9.64 -11.72 22.29
C ALA A 404 -10.15 -10.93 23.51
N LYS A 405 -9.34 -10.84 24.55
CA LYS A 405 -9.51 -9.90 25.66
C LYS A 405 -8.62 -8.69 25.41
N ILE A 406 -9.25 -7.55 25.22
CA ILE A 406 -8.63 -6.32 24.84
C ILE A 406 -8.56 -5.43 26.07
N HIS A 407 -7.34 -5.22 26.57
CA HIS A 407 -7.07 -4.38 27.72
C HIS A 407 -6.82 -2.94 27.24
N LEU A 408 -7.75 -2.05 27.56
CA LEU A 408 -7.66 -0.65 27.18
C LEU A 408 -6.83 0.15 28.21
N ARG A 409 -6.25 1.25 27.78
CA ARG A 409 -5.43 2.14 28.63
C ARG A 409 -6.21 2.78 29.79
N ASP A 410 -7.53 2.93 29.65
CA ASP A 410 -8.45 3.37 30.71
C ASP A 410 -8.80 2.27 31.73
N LYS A 411 -8.19 1.08 31.61
CA LYS A 411 -8.36 -0.11 32.43
C LYS A 411 -9.66 -0.89 32.19
N LYS A 412 -10.43 -0.52 31.19
CA LYS A 412 -11.57 -1.31 30.72
C LYS A 412 -11.07 -2.54 29.96
N ILE A 413 -11.83 -3.62 30.04
CA ILE A 413 -11.57 -4.84 29.26
C ILE A 413 -12.78 -5.07 28.35
N VAL A 414 -12.53 -5.22 27.06
CA VAL A 414 -13.52 -5.61 26.07
C VAL A 414 -13.21 -7.02 25.61
N GLU A 415 -14.22 -7.86 25.50
CA GLU A 415 -14.08 -9.24 24.99
C GLU A 415 -14.91 -9.41 23.73
N ILE A 416 -14.26 -9.89 22.67
CA ILE A 416 -14.89 -10.28 21.42
C ILE A 416 -14.59 -11.74 21.11
N SER A 417 -15.44 -12.39 20.33
CA SER A 417 -15.24 -13.77 19.93
C SER A 417 -15.75 -14.01 18.51
N TYR A 418 -15.10 -14.93 17.85
CA TYR A 418 -15.43 -15.39 16.51
C TYR A 418 -15.46 -16.91 16.48
N GLN A 419 -16.53 -17.50 16.01
CA GLN A 419 -16.65 -18.95 15.82
C GLN A 419 -16.43 -19.28 14.35
N TYR A 420 -15.41 -20.10 14.11
CA TYR A 420 -15.01 -20.49 12.75
C TYR A 420 -15.81 -21.66 12.22
#